data_2ff1b822290e70392b7204b0b02f638f
#
_entry.id   2ff1b822290e70392b7204b0b02f638f
#
_cell.length_a   1.000
_cell.length_b   1.000
_cell.length_c   1.000
_cell.angle_alpha   90.00
_cell.angle_beta   90.00
_cell.angle_gamma   90.00
#
_symmetry.space_group_name_H-M   'P 1'
#
loop_
_entity.id
_entity.type
_entity.pdbx_description
1 polymer ?
#
loop_
_entity_poly.entity_id
_entity_poly.type
_entity_poly.pdbx_seq_one_letter_code
_entity_poly.pdbx_strand_id
1 'polypeptide(L)'
;MTLPPAPPEDPVAPASALHFLGRGLLSPMLMYQAALVKRDIPRLPEPPGDRLGVVGEGEVGLRILVVGDSSAAGVGATHQDEALGKQLAIELSKSGRGAVGWQVVARSGIGAQATLALMASVKLLPADVLVTVLGVNDVMERTNPGEWLRGLDAIHNHARWRAGVHHTVHCAPPRVDLMPVFPQPLRWVLGGAAARLDTALKARLRGARRRTRFALPFDPRVERPADWLAADGFHPNSLLYRRWAEALATHIDVDLAHMPEANAVRPSGFSGFDTLR
;
A
#
# COMPACT_ATOMS: atom_id res chain seq x y z
N MET A 1 31.62 16.84 -18.54
CA MET A 1 30.26 16.77 -19.12
C MET A 1 29.29 17.04 -17.98
N THR A 2 28.91 18.32 -17.83
CA THR A 2 28.08 18.81 -16.72
C THR A 2 26.60 18.50 -17.04
N LEU A 3 25.90 17.86 -16.11
CA LEU A 3 24.46 17.63 -16.19
C LEU A 3 23.70 18.97 -16.26
N PRO A 4 22.66 19.08 -17.08
CA PRO A 4 21.83 20.29 -17.13
C PRO A 4 21.10 20.50 -15.80
N PRO A 5 20.84 21.76 -15.40
CA PRO A 5 20.10 22.05 -14.18
C PRO A 5 18.66 21.53 -14.24
N ALA A 6 18.16 21.05 -13.11
CA ALA A 6 16.78 20.62 -12.96
C ALA A 6 15.80 21.76 -13.31
N PRO A 7 14.67 21.47 -13.98
CA PRO A 7 13.66 22.49 -14.26
C PRO A 7 13.10 23.08 -12.96
N PRO A 8 12.75 24.38 -12.95
CA PRO A 8 12.18 25.02 -11.77
C PRO A 8 10.87 24.35 -11.36
N GLU A 9 10.74 24.06 -10.06
CA GLU A 9 9.48 23.61 -9.47
C GLU A 9 8.48 24.77 -9.56
N ASP A 10 7.37 24.56 -10.28
CA ASP A 10 6.27 25.51 -10.31
C ASP A 10 5.75 25.76 -8.88
N PRO A 11 5.59 27.02 -8.47
CA PRO A 11 5.05 27.35 -7.16
C PRO A 11 3.61 26.83 -7.05
N VAL A 12 3.36 25.95 -6.06
CA VAL A 12 2.02 25.52 -5.70
C VAL A 12 1.21 26.75 -5.32
N ALA A 13 0.35 27.22 -6.23
CA ALA A 13 -0.51 28.37 -5.99
C ALA A 13 -1.37 28.11 -4.73
N PRO A 14 -1.51 29.10 -3.82
CA PRO A 14 -2.36 28.97 -2.65
C PRO A 14 -3.79 28.67 -3.11
N ALA A 15 -4.41 27.63 -2.53
CA ALA A 15 -5.80 27.25 -2.83
C ALA A 15 -6.70 28.48 -2.62
N SER A 16 -7.15 29.07 -3.70
CA SER A 16 -7.94 30.31 -3.69
C SER A 16 -9.26 30.10 -2.92
N ALA A 17 -9.80 31.17 -2.31
CA ALA A 17 -11.08 31.18 -1.60
C ALA A 17 -12.24 30.63 -2.47
N LEU A 18 -12.16 30.77 -3.80
CA LEU A 18 -13.06 30.14 -4.77
C LEU A 18 -13.08 28.60 -4.65
N HIS A 19 -11.96 27.96 -4.28
CA HIS A 19 -11.89 26.51 -4.07
C HIS A 19 -12.71 26.07 -2.85
N PHE A 20 -12.74 26.88 -1.78
CA PHE A 20 -13.52 26.60 -0.57
C PHE A 20 -15.02 26.82 -0.77
N LEU A 21 -15.40 27.90 -1.45
CA LEU A 21 -16.80 28.20 -1.78
C LEU A 21 -17.41 27.16 -2.72
N GLY A 22 -16.69 26.74 -3.76
CA GLY A 22 -17.13 25.69 -4.67
C GLY A 22 -17.33 24.32 -3.99
N ARG A 23 -16.52 23.98 -2.98
CA ARG A 23 -16.67 22.74 -2.20
C ARG A 23 -17.90 22.74 -1.30
N GLY A 24 -18.28 23.88 -0.72
CA GLY A 24 -19.50 24.03 0.08
C GLY A 24 -20.77 23.83 -0.75
N LEU A 25 -20.83 24.45 -1.92
CA LEU A 25 -21.98 24.35 -2.85
C LEU A 25 -22.13 22.94 -3.46
N LEU A 26 -21.03 22.22 -3.68
CA LEU A 26 -21.04 20.85 -4.21
C LEU A 26 -21.28 19.77 -3.13
N SER A 27 -21.26 20.14 -1.84
CA SER A 27 -21.33 19.18 -0.73
C SER A 27 -22.55 18.25 -0.79
N PRO A 28 -23.78 18.70 -1.04
CA PRO A 28 -24.93 17.79 -1.14
C PRO A 28 -24.82 16.81 -2.31
N MET A 29 -24.33 17.29 -3.46
CA MET A 29 -24.11 16.46 -4.65
C MET A 29 -23.03 15.41 -4.41
N LEU A 30 -21.92 15.79 -3.79
CA LEU A 30 -20.84 14.87 -3.44
C LEU A 30 -21.30 13.79 -2.44
N MET A 31 -22.10 14.18 -1.44
CA MET A 31 -22.68 13.23 -0.49
C MET A 31 -23.64 12.27 -1.18
N TYR A 32 -24.50 12.76 -2.07
CA TYR A 32 -25.39 11.94 -2.86
C TYR A 32 -24.62 10.95 -3.74
N GLN A 33 -23.63 11.42 -4.50
CA GLN A 33 -22.77 10.56 -5.32
C GLN A 33 -22.03 9.51 -4.49
N ALA A 34 -21.47 9.90 -3.34
CA ALA A 34 -20.80 8.94 -2.43
C ALA A 34 -21.76 7.88 -1.89
N ALA A 35 -23.01 8.27 -1.59
CA ALA A 35 -24.04 7.32 -1.15
C ALA A 35 -24.44 6.34 -2.26
N LEU A 36 -24.58 6.83 -3.50
CA LEU A 36 -24.86 5.99 -4.68
C LEU A 36 -23.72 4.98 -4.90
N VAL A 37 -22.48 5.47 -4.94
CA VAL A 37 -21.28 4.61 -5.11
C VAL A 37 -21.21 3.54 -4.02
N LYS A 38 -21.44 3.91 -2.76
CA LYS A 38 -21.43 2.94 -1.64
C LYS A 38 -22.54 1.91 -1.75
N ARG A 39 -23.71 2.28 -2.32
CA ARG A 39 -24.85 1.38 -2.55
C ARG A 39 -24.61 0.45 -3.74
N ASP A 40 -24.06 0.98 -4.83
CA ASP A 40 -24.06 0.34 -6.15
C ASP A 40 -22.77 -0.46 -6.42
N ILE A 41 -21.65 -0.19 -5.71
CA ILE A 41 -20.44 -0.99 -5.82
C ILE A 41 -20.68 -2.38 -5.21
N PRO A 42 -20.50 -3.47 -6.00
CA PRO A 42 -20.56 -4.82 -5.47
C PRO A 42 -19.54 -5.01 -4.34
N ARG A 43 -19.96 -5.55 -3.22
CA ARG A 43 -19.05 -5.90 -2.13
C ARG A 43 -18.39 -7.23 -2.43
N LEU A 44 -17.18 -7.17 -2.95
CA LEU A 44 -16.38 -8.37 -3.17
C LEU A 44 -15.86 -8.89 -1.82
N PRO A 45 -15.88 -10.21 -1.61
CA PRO A 45 -15.31 -10.81 -0.40
C PRO A 45 -13.79 -10.74 -0.40
N GLU A 46 -13.20 -10.85 0.77
CA GLU A 46 -11.80 -11.19 0.88
C GLU A 46 -11.58 -12.61 0.39
N PRO A 47 -10.59 -12.87 -0.48
CA PRO A 47 -10.42 -14.18 -1.09
C PRO A 47 -10.02 -15.24 -0.04
N PRO A 48 -10.46 -16.50 -0.21
CA PRO A 48 -10.04 -17.61 0.63
C PRO A 48 -8.56 -17.93 0.42
N GLY A 49 -7.98 -18.68 1.36
CA GLY A 49 -6.60 -19.14 1.32
C GLY A 49 -5.74 -18.59 2.47
N ASP A 50 -4.50 -19.07 2.53
CA ASP A 50 -3.59 -18.73 3.60
C ASP A 50 -3.07 -17.29 3.48
N ARG A 51 -2.93 -16.64 4.63
CA ARG A 51 -2.37 -15.28 4.76
C ARG A 51 -0.97 -15.26 5.37
N LEU A 52 -0.35 -16.42 5.45
CA LEU A 52 1.02 -16.60 5.88
C LEU A 52 1.57 -17.88 5.28
N GLY A 53 2.89 -17.97 5.16
CA GLY A 53 3.55 -19.15 4.63
C GLY A 53 4.99 -18.88 4.23
N VAL A 54 5.55 -19.82 3.50
CA VAL A 54 6.91 -19.76 2.94
C VAL A 54 6.82 -20.08 1.45
N VAL A 55 7.58 -19.35 0.63
CA VAL A 55 7.70 -19.56 -0.82
C VAL A 55 9.17 -19.67 -1.18
N GLY A 56 9.51 -20.55 -2.12
CA GLY A 56 10.88 -20.82 -2.55
C GLY A 56 11.51 -21.98 -1.81
N GLU A 57 12.76 -22.29 -2.18
CA GLU A 57 13.53 -23.42 -1.63
C GLU A 57 14.64 -22.92 -0.70
N GLY A 58 15.14 -23.82 0.14
CA GLY A 58 16.24 -23.54 1.07
C GLY A 58 15.78 -22.84 2.35
N GLU A 59 16.73 -22.24 3.08
CA GLU A 59 16.44 -21.49 4.30
C GLU A 59 15.70 -20.19 4.01
N VAL A 60 14.89 -19.73 4.97
CA VAL A 60 14.17 -18.44 4.87
C VAL A 60 15.17 -17.29 5.01
N GLY A 61 15.53 -16.70 3.87
CA GLY A 61 16.49 -15.61 3.79
C GLY A 61 15.87 -14.21 3.91
N LEU A 62 14.56 -14.08 3.66
CA LEU A 62 13.81 -12.83 3.77
C LEU A 62 12.41 -13.08 4.34
N ARG A 63 11.89 -12.15 5.15
CA ARG A 63 10.56 -12.22 5.72
C ARG A 63 9.82 -10.92 5.48
N ILE A 64 8.60 -11.00 4.96
CA ILE A 64 7.79 -9.83 4.68
C ILE A 64 6.49 -9.83 5.51
N LEU A 65 6.11 -8.67 5.99
CA LEU A 65 4.83 -8.39 6.62
C LEU A 65 4.06 -7.38 5.75
N VAL A 66 2.93 -7.78 5.20
CA VAL A 66 2.03 -6.88 4.44
C VAL A 66 0.86 -6.51 5.33
N VAL A 67 0.62 -5.22 5.50
CA VAL A 67 -0.49 -4.73 6.33
C VAL A 67 -1.33 -3.72 5.56
N GLY A 68 -2.63 -3.69 5.83
CA GLY A 68 -3.47 -2.69 5.17
C GLY A 68 -4.96 -2.99 5.10
N ASP A 69 -5.55 -2.46 4.05
CA ASP A 69 -6.98 -2.50 3.77
C ASP A 69 -7.39 -3.67 2.87
N SER A 70 -8.46 -3.49 2.10
CA SER A 70 -8.99 -4.50 1.17
C SER A 70 -7.97 -4.92 0.09
N SER A 71 -7.14 -4.01 -0.39
CA SER A 71 -6.11 -4.34 -1.38
C SER A 71 -5.00 -5.21 -0.77
N ALA A 72 -4.60 -4.95 0.48
CA ALA A 72 -3.68 -5.84 1.20
C ALA A 72 -4.33 -7.20 1.50
N ALA A 73 -5.64 -7.21 1.80
CA ALA A 73 -6.42 -8.44 2.04
C ALA A 73 -6.67 -9.26 0.77
N GLY A 74 -6.36 -8.72 -0.42
CA GLY A 74 -6.47 -9.40 -1.70
C GLY A 74 -7.84 -9.32 -2.36
N VAL A 75 -8.71 -8.39 -1.93
CA VAL A 75 -10.04 -8.23 -2.54
C VAL A 75 -9.92 -7.97 -4.04
N GLY A 76 -10.71 -8.71 -4.83
CA GLY A 76 -10.66 -8.69 -6.30
C GLY A 76 -9.86 -9.84 -6.92
N ALA A 77 -9.02 -10.54 -6.15
CA ALA A 77 -8.47 -11.84 -6.49
C ALA A 77 -9.45 -12.96 -6.15
N THR A 78 -9.31 -14.13 -6.78
CA THR A 78 -10.17 -15.30 -6.51
C THR A 78 -9.65 -16.14 -5.35
N HIS A 79 -8.35 -16.09 -5.07
CA HIS A 79 -7.68 -16.81 -4.00
C HIS A 79 -6.48 -16.00 -3.49
N GLN A 80 -6.04 -16.24 -2.23
CA GLN A 80 -4.86 -15.58 -1.65
C GLN A 80 -3.58 -15.84 -2.45
N ASP A 81 -3.52 -16.92 -3.21
CA ASP A 81 -2.40 -17.23 -4.11
C ASP A 81 -2.21 -16.18 -5.21
N GLU A 82 -3.26 -15.47 -5.59
CA GLU A 82 -3.26 -14.41 -6.60
C GLU A 82 -3.19 -13.00 -5.98
N ALA A 83 -3.29 -12.92 -4.65
CA ALA A 83 -3.26 -11.66 -3.92
C ALA A 83 -1.82 -11.13 -3.73
N LEU A 84 -1.71 -9.84 -3.45
CA LEU A 84 -0.42 -9.12 -3.35
C LEU A 84 0.58 -9.82 -2.43
N GLY A 85 0.16 -10.29 -1.25
CA GLY A 85 1.07 -10.83 -0.23
C GLY A 85 1.87 -12.03 -0.71
N LYS A 86 1.18 -13.07 -1.24
CA LYS A 86 1.84 -14.26 -1.77
C LYS A 86 2.56 -14.00 -3.08
N GLN A 87 1.97 -13.20 -3.99
CA GLN A 87 2.63 -12.82 -5.24
C GLN A 87 3.94 -12.07 -4.98
N LEU A 88 3.98 -11.16 -4.00
CA LEU A 88 5.21 -10.47 -3.61
C LEU A 88 6.26 -11.44 -3.06
N ALA A 89 5.86 -12.41 -2.23
CA ALA A 89 6.78 -13.44 -1.75
C ALA A 89 7.35 -14.30 -2.89
N ILE A 90 6.52 -14.64 -3.90
CA ILE A 90 6.96 -15.37 -5.09
C ILE A 90 8.01 -14.55 -5.86
N GLU A 91 7.74 -13.26 -6.11
CA GLU A 91 8.68 -12.43 -6.86
C GLU A 91 10.00 -12.24 -6.10
N LEU A 92 9.95 -11.98 -4.81
CA LEU A 92 11.16 -11.83 -3.97
C LEU A 92 11.96 -13.14 -3.84
N SER A 93 11.33 -14.32 -3.94
CA SER A 93 12.05 -15.60 -3.89
C SER A 93 12.92 -15.85 -5.13
N LYS A 94 12.66 -15.11 -6.23
CA LYS A 94 13.47 -15.19 -7.47
C LYS A 94 14.79 -14.43 -7.37
N SER A 95 14.97 -13.56 -6.37
CA SER A 95 16.14 -12.69 -6.22
C SER A 95 17.37 -13.40 -5.60
N GLY A 96 17.34 -14.71 -5.42
CA GLY A 96 18.48 -15.49 -4.94
C GLY A 96 18.76 -15.37 -3.44
N ARG A 97 17.82 -14.81 -2.66
CA ARG A 97 17.96 -14.65 -1.19
C ARG A 97 17.49 -15.87 -0.39
N GLY A 98 17.20 -17.00 -1.05
CA GLY A 98 16.59 -18.19 -0.45
C GLY A 98 15.07 -18.09 -0.40
N ALA A 99 14.44 -18.92 0.44
CA ALA A 99 13.01 -18.90 0.62
C ALA A 99 12.53 -17.59 1.28
N VAL A 100 11.30 -17.18 0.99
CA VAL A 100 10.67 -15.97 1.53
C VAL A 100 9.48 -16.34 2.41
N GLY A 101 9.59 -15.99 3.71
CA GLY A 101 8.48 -16.05 4.64
C GLY A 101 7.57 -14.84 4.46
N TRP A 102 6.25 -15.01 4.52
CA TRP A 102 5.29 -13.92 4.36
C TRP A 102 4.12 -14.02 5.32
N GLN A 103 3.62 -12.87 5.74
CA GLN A 103 2.39 -12.74 6.53
C GLN A 103 1.60 -11.53 6.05
N VAL A 104 0.26 -11.68 5.96
CA VAL A 104 -0.67 -10.59 5.67
C VAL A 104 -1.55 -10.34 6.89
N VAL A 105 -1.56 -9.09 7.37
CA VAL A 105 -2.44 -8.61 8.44
C VAL A 105 -3.27 -7.45 7.88
N ALA A 106 -4.42 -7.79 7.35
CA ALA A 106 -5.25 -6.84 6.62
C ALA A 106 -6.74 -7.15 6.80
N ARG A 107 -7.58 -6.12 6.63
CA ARG A 107 -9.04 -6.24 6.64
C ARG A 107 -9.65 -5.18 5.74
N SER A 108 -10.70 -5.55 5.02
CA SER A 108 -11.43 -4.63 4.15
C SER A 108 -12.05 -3.47 4.92
N GLY A 109 -12.00 -2.28 4.32
CA GLY A 109 -12.70 -1.10 4.81
C GLY A 109 -12.03 -0.36 5.98
N ILE A 110 -10.75 -0.66 6.31
CA ILE A 110 -10.06 0.00 7.42
C ILE A 110 -9.00 0.99 6.93
N GLY A 111 -8.88 2.12 7.63
CA GLY A 111 -7.79 3.09 7.47
C GLY A 111 -6.59 2.80 8.40
N ALA A 112 -5.64 3.73 8.42
CA ALA A 112 -4.36 3.55 9.12
C ALA A 112 -4.51 3.28 10.64
N GLN A 113 -5.41 3.98 11.33
CA GLN A 113 -5.63 3.80 12.76
C GLN A 113 -6.19 2.41 13.10
N ALA A 114 -7.19 1.96 12.35
CA ALA A 114 -7.79 0.64 12.56
C ALA A 114 -6.83 -0.50 12.17
N THR A 115 -5.93 -0.28 11.20
CA THR A 115 -4.86 -1.23 10.85
C THR A 115 -3.89 -1.43 12.02
N LEU A 116 -3.50 -0.36 12.73
CA LEU A 116 -2.67 -0.47 13.93
C LEU A 116 -3.37 -1.30 15.01
N ALA A 117 -4.65 -1.07 15.25
CA ALA A 117 -5.43 -1.84 16.23
C ALA A 117 -5.52 -3.34 15.82
N LEU A 118 -5.71 -3.62 14.53
CA LEU A 118 -5.69 -5.00 14.01
C LEU A 118 -4.33 -5.66 14.24
N MET A 119 -3.21 -5.00 13.92
CA MET A 119 -1.87 -5.51 14.16
C MET A 119 -1.60 -5.81 15.65
N ALA A 120 -2.14 -4.98 16.54
CA ALA A 120 -2.00 -5.19 17.98
C ALA A 120 -2.82 -6.38 18.51
N SER A 121 -3.87 -6.80 17.81
CA SER A 121 -4.76 -7.89 18.20
C SER A 121 -4.33 -9.28 17.71
N VAL A 122 -3.30 -9.36 16.85
CA VAL A 122 -2.83 -10.62 16.26
C VAL A 122 -1.36 -10.88 16.61
N LYS A 123 -0.94 -12.15 16.48
CA LYS A 123 0.48 -12.51 16.58
C LYS A 123 1.18 -12.11 15.28
N LEU A 124 2.11 -11.16 15.37
CA LEU A 124 3.03 -10.85 14.28
C LEU A 124 4.20 -11.84 14.30
N LEU A 125 4.48 -12.42 13.14
CA LEU A 125 5.68 -13.22 12.95
C LEU A 125 6.90 -12.30 12.72
N PRO A 126 8.12 -12.76 12.97
CA PRO A 126 9.33 -12.00 12.66
C PRO A 126 9.32 -11.58 11.18
N ALA A 127 9.66 -10.32 10.91
CA ALA A 127 9.70 -9.79 9.56
C ALA A 127 10.86 -8.82 9.38
N ASP A 128 11.49 -8.86 8.21
CA ASP A 128 12.58 -7.99 7.82
C ASP A 128 12.04 -6.71 7.18
N VAL A 129 11.00 -6.86 6.35
CA VAL A 129 10.37 -5.77 5.59
C VAL A 129 8.89 -5.69 5.92
N LEU A 130 8.43 -4.47 6.20
CA LEU A 130 7.02 -4.12 6.27
C LEU A 130 6.57 -3.46 4.96
N VAL A 131 5.45 -3.88 4.43
CA VAL A 131 4.74 -3.21 3.33
C VAL A 131 3.40 -2.70 3.84
N THR A 132 3.12 -1.41 3.71
CA THR A 132 1.81 -0.86 4.05
C THR A 132 1.02 -0.54 2.78
N VAL A 133 -0.22 -1.01 2.71
CA VAL A 133 -1.15 -0.77 1.59
C VAL A 133 -2.39 -0.10 2.16
N LEU A 134 -2.36 1.24 2.19
CA LEU A 134 -3.35 2.08 2.90
C LEU A 134 -3.56 3.40 2.16
N GLY A 135 -4.69 4.02 2.44
CA GLY A 135 -4.95 5.40 2.04
C GLY A 135 -6.29 5.62 1.37
N VAL A 136 -6.88 4.63 0.69
CA VAL A 136 -8.19 4.82 0.05
C VAL A 136 -9.30 5.01 1.09
N ASN A 137 -9.31 4.24 2.16
CA ASN A 137 -10.30 4.41 3.25
C ASN A 137 -10.07 5.73 3.99
N ASP A 138 -8.81 6.10 4.25
CA ASP A 138 -8.46 7.39 4.86
C ASP A 138 -8.94 8.57 3.99
N VAL A 139 -8.86 8.46 2.65
CA VAL A 139 -9.42 9.44 1.70
C VAL A 139 -10.94 9.50 1.82
N MET A 140 -11.61 8.35 1.83
CA MET A 140 -13.08 8.26 1.94
C MET A 140 -13.60 8.81 3.29
N GLU A 141 -12.87 8.59 4.36
CA GLU A 141 -13.15 9.09 5.72
C GLU A 141 -12.71 10.54 5.92
N ARG A 142 -12.10 11.16 4.91
CA ARG A 142 -11.59 12.55 4.94
C ARG A 142 -10.53 12.77 6.03
N THR A 143 -9.77 11.72 6.36
CA THR A 143 -8.64 11.80 7.29
C THR A 143 -7.65 12.87 6.82
N ASN A 144 -7.22 13.74 7.72
CA ASN A 144 -6.23 14.75 7.34
C ASN A 144 -4.83 14.12 7.19
N PRO A 145 -3.97 14.69 6.32
CA PRO A 145 -2.67 14.12 6.05
C PRO A 145 -1.78 13.91 7.28
N GLY A 146 -1.84 14.84 8.25
CA GLY A 146 -1.04 14.73 9.48
C GLY A 146 -1.48 13.56 10.37
N GLU A 147 -2.78 13.30 10.45
CA GLU A 147 -3.34 12.17 11.18
C GLU A 147 -2.99 10.85 10.51
N TRP A 148 -3.17 10.77 9.18
CA TRP A 148 -2.79 9.60 8.41
C TRP A 148 -1.30 9.26 8.57
N LEU A 149 -0.41 10.26 8.48
CA LEU A 149 1.03 10.05 8.68
C LEU A 149 1.36 9.57 10.10
N ARG A 150 0.68 10.09 11.14
CA ARG A 150 0.83 9.55 12.51
C ARG A 150 0.43 8.09 12.59
N GLY A 151 -0.63 7.68 11.90
CA GLY A 151 -1.04 6.28 11.79
C GLY A 151 0.04 5.41 11.13
N LEU A 152 0.61 5.84 10.00
CA LEU A 152 1.72 5.14 9.34
C LEU A 152 2.98 5.07 10.21
N ASP A 153 3.32 6.13 10.93
CA ASP A 153 4.44 6.14 11.87
C ASP A 153 4.22 5.15 13.02
N ALA A 154 3.00 5.07 13.55
CA ALA A 154 2.65 4.14 14.61
C ALA A 154 2.68 2.68 14.13
N ILE A 155 2.19 2.39 12.91
CA ILE A 155 2.27 1.07 12.26
C ILE A 155 3.75 0.66 12.09
N HIS A 156 4.57 1.55 11.54
CA HIS A 156 6.02 1.31 11.39
C HIS A 156 6.69 0.98 12.72
N ASN A 157 6.45 1.80 13.75
CA ASN A 157 7.03 1.60 15.07
C ASN A 157 6.56 0.28 15.70
N HIS A 158 5.26 -0.03 15.60
CA HIS A 158 4.70 -1.27 16.12
C HIS A 158 5.34 -2.50 15.46
N ALA A 159 5.47 -2.51 14.12
CA ALA A 159 6.12 -3.59 13.38
C ALA A 159 7.60 -3.73 13.76
N ARG A 160 8.33 -2.63 13.94
CA ARG A 160 9.72 -2.67 14.41
C ARG A 160 9.86 -3.34 15.77
N TRP A 161 9.00 -2.98 16.72
CA TRP A 161 9.07 -3.50 18.09
C TRP A 161 8.57 -4.94 18.20
N ARG A 162 7.50 -5.30 17.47
CA ARG A 162 6.82 -6.59 17.62
C ARG A 162 7.31 -7.67 16.67
N ALA A 163 7.78 -7.28 15.48
CA ALA A 163 8.21 -8.20 14.43
C ALA A 163 9.68 -8.05 14.02
N GLY A 164 10.41 -7.07 14.57
CA GLY A 164 11.82 -6.84 14.24
C GLY A 164 12.05 -6.15 12.88
N VAL A 165 11.03 -5.55 12.29
CA VAL A 165 11.12 -4.89 10.99
C VAL A 165 12.20 -3.81 10.98
N HIS A 166 13.08 -3.86 9.98
CA HIS A 166 14.14 -2.87 9.81
C HIS A 166 14.00 -2.03 8.54
N HIS A 167 13.17 -2.44 7.59
CA HIS A 167 12.81 -1.63 6.42
C HIS A 167 11.29 -1.56 6.23
N THR A 168 10.78 -0.40 5.80
CA THR A 168 9.34 -0.23 5.55
C THR A 168 9.11 0.44 4.20
N VAL A 169 8.29 -0.19 3.37
CA VAL A 169 7.82 0.36 2.11
C VAL A 169 6.35 0.79 2.27
N HIS A 170 6.10 2.07 2.15
CA HIS A 170 4.75 2.61 2.13
C HIS A 170 4.26 2.69 0.69
N CYS A 171 3.25 1.89 0.32
CA CYS A 171 2.57 2.07 -0.95
C CYS A 171 1.84 3.42 -0.96
N ALA A 172 2.01 4.16 -2.05
CA ALA A 172 1.29 5.41 -2.26
C ALA A 172 -0.23 5.15 -2.30
N PRO A 173 -1.05 6.07 -1.81
CA PRO A 173 -2.50 6.00 -2.02
C PRO A 173 -2.83 5.83 -3.51
N PRO A 174 -3.85 5.02 -3.85
CA PRO A 174 -4.16 4.74 -5.24
C PRO A 174 -4.63 6.00 -5.98
N ARG A 175 -4.47 5.99 -7.30
CA ARG A 175 -4.93 7.03 -8.23
C ARG A 175 -6.46 6.97 -8.38
N VAL A 176 -7.18 7.46 -7.36
CA VAL A 176 -8.66 7.46 -7.33
C VAL A 176 -9.25 8.27 -8.49
N ASP A 177 -8.51 9.26 -8.98
CA ASP A 177 -8.86 10.04 -10.16
C ASP A 177 -8.93 9.21 -11.46
N LEU A 178 -8.34 8.02 -11.50
CA LEU A 178 -8.38 7.09 -12.63
C LEU A 178 -9.44 5.99 -12.47
N MET A 179 -10.11 5.88 -11.33
CA MET A 179 -11.09 4.82 -11.08
C MET A 179 -12.44 5.17 -11.70
N PRO A 180 -12.91 4.40 -12.70
CA PRO A 180 -14.13 4.73 -13.45
C PRO A 180 -15.41 4.66 -12.62
N VAL A 181 -15.39 3.88 -11.54
CA VAL A 181 -16.54 3.69 -10.63
C VAL A 181 -17.01 5.00 -9.95
N PHE A 182 -16.10 5.97 -9.78
CA PHE A 182 -16.47 7.27 -9.20
C PHE A 182 -16.95 8.26 -10.28
N PRO A 183 -18.17 8.80 -10.16
CA PRO A 183 -18.65 9.85 -11.07
C PRO A 183 -17.94 11.19 -10.81
N GLN A 184 -17.95 12.08 -11.79
CA GLN A 184 -17.55 13.48 -11.58
C GLN A 184 -18.70 14.27 -10.93
N PRO A 185 -18.40 15.21 -10.03
CA PRO A 185 -17.08 15.68 -9.57
C PRO A 185 -16.46 14.87 -8.40
N LEU A 186 -17.15 13.85 -7.86
CA LEU A 186 -16.64 13.07 -6.71
C LEU A 186 -15.24 12.50 -6.98
N ARG A 187 -15.02 11.94 -8.17
CA ARG A 187 -13.72 11.38 -8.60
C ARG A 187 -12.59 12.40 -8.50
N TRP A 188 -12.84 13.62 -8.99
CA TRP A 188 -11.85 14.70 -8.91
C TRP A 188 -11.54 15.10 -7.45
N VAL A 189 -12.56 15.19 -6.60
CA VAL A 189 -12.38 15.53 -5.17
C VAL A 189 -11.59 14.47 -4.42
N LEU A 190 -11.93 13.19 -4.62
CA LEU A 190 -11.23 12.06 -3.98
C LEU A 190 -9.80 11.92 -4.52
N GLY A 191 -9.59 12.08 -5.83
CA GLY A 191 -8.27 12.08 -6.44
C GLY A 191 -7.37 13.18 -5.87
N GLY A 192 -7.89 14.39 -5.71
CA GLY A 192 -7.18 15.49 -5.05
C GLY A 192 -6.87 15.20 -3.57
N ALA A 193 -7.75 14.48 -2.85
CA ALA A 193 -7.47 14.06 -1.49
C ALA A 193 -6.34 13.01 -1.45
N ALA A 194 -6.38 12.00 -2.32
CA ALA A 194 -5.32 11.00 -2.44
C ALA A 194 -3.96 11.63 -2.78
N ALA A 195 -3.94 12.58 -3.71
CA ALA A 195 -2.72 13.31 -4.08
C ALA A 195 -2.14 14.13 -2.90
N ARG A 196 -2.98 14.70 -2.03
CA ARG A 196 -2.50 15.39 -0.82
C ARG A 196 -1.88 14.43 0.18
N LEU A 197 -2.47 13.24 0.40
CA LEU A 197 -1.85 12.21 1.25
C LEU A 197 -0.50 11.78 0.68
N ASP A 198 -0.42 11.53 -0.63
CA ASP A 198 0.81 11.14 -1.29
C ASP A 198 1.92 12.21 -1.21
N THR A 199 1.55 13.49 -1.41
CA THR A 199 2.48 14.62 -1.25
C THR A 199 3.02 14.71 0.18
N ALA A 200 2.14 14.53 1.16
CA ALA A 200 2.53 14.53 2.57
C ALA A 200 3.47 13.34 2.90
N LEU A 201 3.20 12.15 2.33
CA LEU A 201 4.06 10.98 2.49
C LEU A 201 5.45 11.20 1.87
N LYS A 202 5.51 11.74 0.65
CA LYS A 202 6.79 12.12 0.00
C LYS A 202 7.60 13.08 0.87
N ALA A 203 6.96 14.10 1.42
CA ALA A 203 7.62 15.06 2.30
C ALA A 203 8.10 14.41 3.59
N ARG A 204 7.27 13.55 4.22
CA ARG A 204 7.59 12.85 5.47
C ARG A 204 8.77 11.89 5.33
N LEU A 205 8.93 11.27 4.17
CA LEU A 205 9.98 10.28 3.92
C LEU A 205 11.26 10.87 3.32
N ARG A 206 11.30 12.18 3.05
CA ARG A 206 12.50 12.83 2.52
C ARG A 206 13.69 12.65 3.47
N GLY A 207 14.74 11.99 2.98
CA GLY A 207 15.93 11.66 3.76
C GLY A 207 15.78 10.48 4.75
N ALA A 208 14.65 9.80 4.79
CA ALA A 208 14.50 8.59 5.59
C ALA A 208 15.29 7.43 4.97
N ARG A 209 16.16 6.77 5.76
CA ARG A 209 17.03 5.69 5.26
C ARG A 209 16.40 4.30 5.28
N ARG A 210 15.38 4.09 6.11
CA ARG A 210 14.76 2.78 6.36
C ARG A 210 13.26 2.77 6.06
N ARG A 211 12.81 3.81 5.39
CA ARG A 211 11.41 3.96 4.98
C ARG A 211 11.37 4.57 3.60
N THR A 212 10.73 3.90 2.69
CA THR A 212 10.59 4.36 1.31
C THR A 212 9.13 4.43 0.90
N ARG A 213 8.88 5.13 -0.18
CA ARG A 213 7.58 5.23 -0.80
C ARG A 213 7.61 4.50 -2.13
N PHE A 214 6.68 3.59 -2.32
CA PHE A 214 6.44 2.94 -3.59
C PHE A 214 5.15 3.47 -4.23
N ALA A 215 5.21 3.80 -5.52
CA ALA A 215 4.01 4.05 -6.33
C ALA A 215 3.98 3.03 -7.46
N LEU A 216 2.85 2.36 -7.62
CA LEU A 216 2.67 1.42 -8.72
C LEU A 216 2.84 2.16 -10.05
N PRO A 217 3.76 1.72 -10.93
CA PRO A 217 3.90 2.29 -12.25
C PRO A 217 2.62 2.08 -13.06
N PHE A 218 2.00 3.16 -13.48
CA PHE A 218 0.79 3.15 -14.30
C PHE A 218 0.78 4.35 -15.23
N ASP A 219 0.73 4.14 -16.54
CA ASP A 219 0.58 5.22 -17.53
C ASP A 219 -0.83 5.20 -18.13
N PRO A 220 -1.70 6.14 -17.71
CA PRO A 220 -3.08 6.21 -18.21
C PRO A 220 -3.20 6.54 -19.71
N ARG A 221 -2.10 6.90 -20.39
CA ARG A 221 -2.11 7.16 -21.85
C ARG A 221 -2.09 5.87 -22.68
N VAL A 222 -1.52 4.80 -22.11
CA VAL A 222 -1.37 3.51 -22.79
C VAL A 222 -2.14 2.38 -22.11
N GLU A 223 -2.58 2.60 -20.87
CA GLU A 223 -3.23 1.59 -20.05
C GLU A 223 -4.66 2.02 -19.67
N ARG A 224 -5.62 1.14 -19.91
CA ARG A 224 -7.00 1.37 -19.49
C ARG A 224 -7.20 0.87 -18.06
N PRO A 225 -7.65 1.70 -17.14
CA PRO A 225 -7.88 1.28 -15.75
C PRO A 225 -8.80 0.05 -15.62
N ALA A 226 -9.80 -0.05 -16.50
CA ALA A 226 -10.75 -1.16 -16.49
C ALA A 226 -10.12 -2.54 -16.71
N ASP A 227 -8.99 -2.62 -17.40
CA ASP A 227 -8.30 -3.90 -17.69
C ASP A 227 -7.60 -4.47 -16.42
N TRP A 228 -7.38 -3.63 -15.43
CA TRP A 228 -6.62 -3.91 -14.21
C TRP A 228 -7.47 -3.98 -12.94
N LEU A 229 -8.76 -3.69 -13.07
CA LEU A 229 -9.70 -3.70 -11.96
C LEU A 229 -10.58 -4.94 -11.99
N ALA A 230 -11.03 -5.35 -10.81
CA ALA A 230 -12.02 -6.40 -10.65
C ALA A 230 -13.41 -5.94 -11.14
N ALA A 231 -14.39 -6.81 -11.08
CA ALA A 231 -15.75 -6.56 -11.59
C ALA A 231 -16.46 -5.36 -10.94
N ASP A 232 -15.99 -4.94 -9.76
CA ASP A 232 -16.51 -3.75 -9.07
C ASP A 232 -15.95 -2.42 -9.60
N GLY A 233 -14.99 -2.45 -10.52
CA GLY A 233 -14.33 -1.27 -11.10
C GLY A 233 -13.52 -0.45 -10.10
N PHE A 234 -13.15 -1.07 -8.96
CA PHE A 234 -12.48 -0.41 -7.84
C PHE A 234 -11.26 -1.16 -7.33
N HIS A 235 -11.41 -2.43 -6.96
CA HIS A 235 -10.31 -3.24 -6.46
C HIS A 235 -9.41 -3.75 -7.59
N PRO A 236 -8.13 -4.02 -7.32
CA PRO A 236 -7.25 -4.69 -8.26
C PRO A 236 -7.77 -6.08 -8.64
N ASN A 237 -7.62 -6.50 -9.89
CA ASN A 237 -7.75 -7.88 -10.27
C ASN A 237 -6.43 -8.66 -10.08
N SER A 238 -6.42 -9.98 -10.32
CA SER A 238 -5.24 -10.83 -10.16
C SER A 238 -4.05 -10.40 -11.04
N LEU A 239 -4.33 -9.82 -12.23
CA LEU A 239 -3.26 -9.32 -13.12
C LEU A 239 -2.58 -8.10 -12.51
N LEU A 240 -3.35 -7.16 -11.94
CA LEU A 240 -2.79 -5.99 -11.28
C LEU A 240 -2.02 -6.37 -10.03
N TYR A 241 -2.50 -7.33 -9.24
CA TYR A 241 -1.77 -7.82 -8.07
C TYR A 241 -0.41 -8.40 -8.45
N ARG A 242 -0.33 -9.20 -9.52
CA ARG A 242 0.94 -9.75 -10.03
C ARG A 242 1.89 -8.63 -10.44
N ARG A 243 1.43 -7.71 -11.29
CA ARG A 243 2.23 -6.57 -11.74
C ARG A 243 2.70 -5.70 -10.57
N TRP A 244 1.81 -5.49 -9.59
CA TRP A 244 2.16 -4.75 -8.37
C TRP A 244 3.27 -5.46 -7.59
N ALA A 245 3.15 -6.77 -7.42
CA ALA A 245 4.15 -7.59 -6.76
C ALA A 245 5.51 -7.55 -7.46
N GLU A 246 5.55 -7.69 -8.79
CA GLU A 246 6.78 -7.60 -9.61
C GLU A 246 7.50 -6.26 -9.42
N ALA A 247 6.77 -5.15 -9.57
CA ALA A 247 7.33 -3.81 -9.42
C ALA A 247 7.77 -3.51 -7.99
N LEU A 248 6.99 -3.96 -7.00
CA LEU A 248 7.29 -3.78 -5.58
C LEU A 248 8.47 -4.64 -5.13
N ALA A 249 8.60 -5.87 -5.63
CA ALA A 249 9.76 -6.72 -5.36
C ALA A 249 11.05 -6.07 -5.88
N THR A 250 11.04 -5.57 -7.11
CA THR A 250 12.18 -4.82 -7.67
C THR A 250 12.54 -3.62 -6.80
N HIS A 251 11.56 -2.86 -6.32
CA HIS A 251 11.79 -1.71 -5.43
C HIS A 251 12.43 -2.15 -4.10
N ILE A 252 11.92 -3.21 -3.48
CA ILE A 252 12.45 -3.75 -2.22
C ILE A 252 13.90 -4.24 -2.41
N ASP A 253 14.18 -4.94 -3.51
CA ASP A 253 15.54 -5.45 -3.79
C ASP A 253 16.55 -4.31 -3.95
N VAL A 254 16.17 -3.22 -4.64
CA VAL A 254 16.98 -2.01 -4.77
C VAL A 254 17.22 -1.36 -3.41
N ASP A 255 16.18 -1.21 -2.60
CA ASP A 255 16.28 -0.62 -1.27
C ASP A 255 17.22 -1.44 -0.37
N LEU A 256 17.04 -2.76 -0.33
CA LEU A 256 17.87 -3.66 0.49
C LEU A 256 19.33 -3.70 0.03
N ALA A 257 19.60 -3.59 -1.27
CA ALA A 257 20.97 -3.53 -1.80
C ALA A 257 21.71 -2.23 -1.40
N HIS A 258 20.99 -1.14 -1.19
CA HIS A 258 21.55 0.15 -0.77
C HIS A 258 21.61 0.34 0.76
N MET A 259 21.06 -0.61 1.51
CA MET A 259 21.17 -0.55 2.97
C MET A 259 22.58 -1.01 3.37
N PRO A 260 23.30 -0.25 4.22
CA PRO A 260 24.53 -0.76 4.80
C PRO A 260 24.19 -2.06 5.53
N GLU A 261 25.05 -3.07 5.40
CA GLU A 261 24.95 -4.31 6.17
C GLU A 261 24.85 -3.95 7.65
N ALA A 262 23.62 -3.73 8.09
CA ALA A 262 23.36 -3.66 9.51
C ALA A 262 23.65 -5.09 9.99
N ASN A 263 24.65 -5.23 10.88
CA ASN A 263 24.94 -6.45 11.59
C ASN A 263 23.63 -7.20 11.79
N ALA A 264 23.45 -8.27 11.04
CA ALA A 264 22.33 -9.17 11.15
C ALA A 264 22.50 -9.94 12.46
N VAL A 265 22.30 -9.25 13.58
CA VAL A 265 21.95 -9.89 14.82
C VAL A 265 20.51 -10.37 14.59
N ARG A 266 20.38 -11.45 13.84
CA ARG A 266 19.15 -12.25 13.85
C ARG A 266 19.00 -12.69 15.30
N PRO A 267 17.90 -12.36 15.99
CA PRO A 267 17.66 -12.96 17.29
C PRO A 267 17.62 -14.47 17.04
N SER A 268 18.66 -15.17 17.46
CA SER A 268 18.70 -16.61 17.49
C SER A 268 17.57 -17.07 18.40
N GLY A 269 16.50 -17.65 17.82
CA GLY A 269 15.39 -18.19 18.59
C GLY A 269 13.97 -17.91 18.11
N PHE A 270 13.75 -17.27 16.95
CA PHE A 270 12.41 -17.10 16.41
C PHE A 270 12.17 -18.00 15.17
N SER A 271 11.72 -19.24 15.44
CA SER A 271 11.43 -20.28 14.43
C SER A 271 9.97 -20.22 13.90
N GLY A 272 9.32 -19.05 13.92
CA GLY A 272 7.89 -18.95 13.61
C GLY A 272 7.48 -19.37 12.19
N PHE A 273 8.40 -19.38 11.20
CA PHE A 273 8.14 -19.85 9.84
C PHE A 273 8.66 -21.27 9.59
N ASP A 274 9.54 -21.81 10.43
CA ASP A 274 10.15 -23.14 10.23
C ASP A 274 9.13 -24.27 10.45
N THR A 275 8.01 -24.00 11.12
CA THR A 275 6.92 -24.96 11.38
C THR A 275 5.81 -24.92 10.31
N LEU A 276 5.93 -24.08 9.29
CA LEU A 276 4.90 -23.88 8.25
C LEU A 276 5.24 -24.52 6.89
N ARG A 277 6.20 -25.47 6.89
CA ARG A 277 6.54 -26.27 5.70
C ARG A 277 5.70 -27.51 5.59
#